data_64cc6c40a85090284a20bcde24b8c468
#
_entry.id   64cc6c40a85090284a20bcde24b8c468
#
_cell.length_a   1.000
_cell.length_b   1.000
_cell.length_c   1.000
_cell.angle_alpha   90.00
_cell.angle_beta   90.00
_cell.angle_gamma   90.00
#
_symmetry.space_group_name_H-M   'P 1'
#
loop_
_entity.id
_entity.type
_entity.pdbx_description
1 polymer ?
#
loop_
_entity_poly.entity_id
_entity_poly.type
_entity_poly.pdbx_seq_one_letter_code
_entity_poly.pdbx_strand_id
1 'polypeptide(L)'
;MINNRVFTLLALASLACVVAGRAAAWGNSTCNADCLAAIADQYRAAYVSHDRAKAPFAKHVRFTENAVELPFPDGSWDVVTSEVGPPFTFTDPQQGGVGIYTAIMMREIPAFLAIRLKVEHGKITEIEHLLSTKRAVSGPPTPFGDVTHLVHDPEMSRPLTDDEKRPRAELIRLADGYFSTLARNDGTLHTTFSAKCHRIENGMETAKDGCAGPFRLGIYRFNERVRREPVLVDEARGLVMFRGFIDHKGTMIDYQLTDGTQRKSPFAEPHTWSFLETFKVRAGEVGPVEADFIGSPYYSTSPWTKPHG
;
A
#
# COMPACT_ATOMS: atom_id res chain seq x y z
N MET A 1 57.69 47.37 44.64
CA MET A 1 57.89 46.04 43.99
C MET A 1 56.54 45.56 43.52
N ILE A 2 56.29 45.72 42.21
CA ILE A 2 55.02 45.52 41.57
C ILE A 2 55.09 44.15 40.88
N ASN A 3 54.18 43.23 41.24
CA ASN A 3 54.10 41.91 40.60
C ASN A 3 52.87 41.88 39.67
N ASN A 4 53.17 41.94 38.37
CA ASN A 4 52.15 41.75 37.31
C ASN A 4 51.85 40.25 37.14
N ARG A 5 50.61 39.80 37.33
CA ARG A 5 50.12 38.49 36.88
C ARG A 5 49.31 38.66 35.61
N VAL A 6 49.81 38.12 34.52
CA VAL A 6 49.17 38.02 33.23
C VAL A 6 48.14 36.85 33.31
N PHE A 7 46.87 37.15 33.08
CA PHE A 7 45.81 36.17 32.90
C PHE A 7 45.72 35.80 31.42
N THR A 8 46.05 34.53 31.09
CA THR A 8 45.84 33.96 29.75
C THR A 8 44.44 33.43 29.65
N LEU A 9 43.60 34.03 28.81
CA LEU A 9 42.29 33.53 28.44
C LEU A 9 42.43 32.44 27.40
N LEU A 10 42.10 31.19 27.75
CA LEU A 10 41.91 30.07 26.81
C LEU A 10 40.50 30.21 26.19
N ALA A 11 40.45 30.51 24.91
CA ALA A 11 39.24 30.43 24.12
C ALA A 11 38.99 28.95 23.71
N LEU A 12 37.94 28.32 24.26
CA LEU A 12 37.46 27.02 23.81
C LEU A 12 36.61 27.23 22.54
N ALA A 13 37.14 26.85 21.40
CA ALA A 13 36.40 26.76 20.14
C ALA A 13 35.55 25.47 20.13
N SER A 14 34.26 25.62 20.32
CA SER A 14 33.29 24.53 20.15
C SER A 14 33.11 24.20 18.67
N LEU A 15 33.65 23.08 18.24
CA LEU A 15 33.48 22.54 16.90
C LEU A 15 32.06 21.90 16.81
N ALA A 16 31.08 22.61 16.28
CA ALA A 16 29.77 22.05 15.98
C ALA A 16 29.88 21.14 14.76
N CYS A 17 29.91 19.82 14.98
CA CYS A 17 29.71 18.85 13.89
C CYS A 17 28.28 18.95 13.34
N VAL A 18 28.13 19.66 12.22
CA VAL A 18 26.91 19.61 11.42
C VAL A 18 26.91 18.24 10.73
N VAL A 19 26.16 17.30 11.28
CA VAL A 19 25.84 16.05 10.59
C VAL A 19 24.84 16.40 9.49
N ALA A 20 25.36 16.70 8.30
CA ALA A 20 24.54 16.80 7.09
C ALA A 20 24.00 15.40 6.80
N GLY A 21 22.76 15.16 7.21
CA GLY A 21 22.02 13.99 6.79
C GLY A 21 21.96 13.98 5.25
N ARG A 22 22.66 13.02 4.65
CA ARG A 22 22.50 12.73 3.23
C ARG A 22 21.05 12.27 3.02
N ALA A 23 20.16 13.19 2.62
CA ALA A 23 18.96 12.81 1.93
C ALA A 23 19.39 11.98 0.74
N ALA A 24 19.02 10.71 0.71
CA ALA A 24 19.21 9.87 -0.45
C ALA A 24 18.55 10.60 -1.63
N ALA A 25 19.35 11.10 -2.56
CA ALA A 25 18.87 11.66 -3.81
C ALA A 25 18.26 10.49 -4.56
N TRP A 26 16.95 10.39 -4.49
CA TRP A 26 16.17 9.51 -5.37
C TRP A 26 16.41 9.99 -6.79
N GLY A 27 17.02 9.14 -7.61
CA GLY A 27 17.39 9.50 -8.97
C GLY A 27 16.19 10.05 -9.71
N ASN A 28 16.34 11.19 -10.38
CA ASN A 28 15.33 11.78 -11.26
C ASN A 28 14.87 10.70 -12.25
N SER A 29 13.64 10.20 -12.07
CA SER A 29 12.97 9.41 -13.10
C SER A 29 12.80 10.33 -14.32
N THR A 30 13.38 9.98 -15.45
CA THR A 30 13.17 10.70 -16.72
C THR A 30 11.77 10.46 -17.28
N CYS A 31 10.95 9.65 -16.62
CA CYS A 31 9.64 9.18 -17.04
C CYS A 31 8.55 9.96 -16.28
N ASN A 32 7.77 10.78 -16.97
CA ASN A 32 6.62 11.50 -16.41
C ASN A 32 5.41 10.56 -16.23
N ALA A 33 4.27 11.09 -15.77
CA ALA A 33 3.07 10.30 -15.51
C ALA A 33 2.57 9.52 -16.75
N ASP A 34 2.57 10.15 -17.93
CA ASP A 34 2.12 9.51 -19.17
C ASP A 34 3.07 8.40 -19.60
N CYS A 35 4.37 8.62 -19.46
CA CYS A 35 5.39 7.61 -19.71
C CYS A 35 5.22 6.41 -18.77
N LEU A 36 4.99 6.62 -17.48
CA LEU A 36 4.76 5.56 -16.51
C LEU A 36 3.46 4.79 -16.81
N ALA A 37 2.39 5.49 -17.19
CA ALA A 37 1.14 4.86 -17.60
C ALA A 37 1.31 3.99 -18.84
N ALA A 38 2.04 4.47 -19.85
CA ALA A 38 2.36 3.69 -21.06
C ALA A 38 3.19 2.42 -20.72
N ILE A 39 4.13 2.52 -19.78
CA ILE A 39 4.90 1.37 -19.29
C ILE A 39 3.99 0.37 -18.56
N ALA A 40 3.00 0.84 -17.80
CA ALA A 40 2.01 -0.02 -17.16
C ALA A 40 1.21 -0.83 -18.18
N ASP A 41 0.74 -0.20 -19.26
CA ASP A 41 0.02 -0.87 -20.33
C ASP A 41 0.91 -1.91 -21.06
N GLN A 42 2.16 -1.55 -21.33
CA GLN A 42 3.14 -2.48 -21.91
C GLN A 42 3.41 -3.66 -20.97
N TYR A 43 3.52 -3.40 -19.66
CA TYR A 43 3.69 -4.45 -18.66
C TYR A 43 2.54 -5.45 -18.65
N ARG A 44 1.28 -4.96 -18.62
CA ARG A 44 0.08 -5.81 -18.63
C ARG A 44 0.01 -6.64 -19.92
N ALA A 45 0.31 -6.03 -21.08
CA ALA A 45 0.36 -6.72 -22.36
C ALA A 45 1.46 -7.80 -22.39
N ALA A 46 2.65 -7.52 -21.82
CA ALA A 46 3.74 -8.47 -21.69
C ALA A 46 3.35 -9.66 -20.78
N TYR A 47 2.73 -9.35 -19.65
CA TYR A 47 2.30 -10.32 -18.65
C TYR A 47 1.28 -11.32 -19.23
N VAL A 48 0.19 -10.84 -19.82
CA VAL A 48 -0.87 -11.70 -20.37
C VAL A 48 -0.39 -12.52 -21.56
N SER A 49 0.54 -11.99 -22.36
CA SER A 49 1.06 -12.71 -23.52
C SER A 49 2.30 -13.55 -23.26
N HIS A 50 2.83 -13.56 -22.02
CA HIS A 50 4.09 -14.21 -21.64
C HIS A 50 5.29 -13.75 -22.48
N ASP A 51 5.23 -12.52 -23.03
CA ASP A 51 6.24 -11.97 -23.92
C ASP A 51 6.94 -10.76 -23.30
N ARG A 52 8.11 -11.00 -22.73
CA ARG A 52 8.92 -9.95 -22.10
C ARG A 52 9.38 -8.86 -23.06
N ALA A 53 9.41 -9.10 -24.37
CA ALA A 53 9.83 -8.10 -25.35
C ALA A 53 8.82 -6.94 -25.47
N LYS A 54 7.58 -7.12 -24.99
CA LYS A 54 6.54 -6.10 -25.04
C LYS A 54 6.66 -4.99 -24.00
N ALA A 55 7.52 -5.15 -22.99
CA ALA A 55 7.71 -4.13 -21.96
C ALA A 55 9.20 -3.84 -21.71
N PRO A 56 9.54 -2.64 -21.24
CA PRO A 56 10.93 -2.20 -21.10
C PRO A 56 11.54 -2.71 -19.78
N PHE A 57 11.76 -4.00 -19.64
CA PHE A 57 12.40 -4.56 -18.44
C PHE A 57 13.88 -4.21 -18.36
N ALA A 58 14.38 -3.98 -17.16
CA ALA A 58 15.81 -3.93 -16.87
C ALA A 58 16.46 -5.31 -17.06
N LYS A 59 17.79 -5.35 -17.14
CA LYS A 59 18.54 -6.62 -17.21
C LYS A 59 18.29 -7.51 -15.99
N HIS A 60 18.19 -6.88 -14.82
CA HIS A 60 17.83 -7.52 -13.56
C HIS A 60 16.56 -6.89 -13.05
N VAL A 61 15.54 -7.69 -12.83
CA VAL A 61 14.26 -7.31 -12.27
C VAL A 61 14.08 -8.04 -10.96
N ARG A 62 13.83 -7.32 -9.90
CA ARG A 62 13.43 -7.93 -8.63
C ARG A 62 11.93 -8.15 -8.66
N PHE A 63 11.50 -9.38 -8.48
CA PHE A 63 10.09 -9.77 -8.54
C PHE A 63 9.63 -10.45 -7.26
N THR A 64 8.47 -10.05 -6.77
CA THR A 64 7.80 -10.72 -5.66
C THR A 64 6.34 -10.99 -6.01
N GLU A 65 5.83 -12.13 -5.54
CA GLU A 65 4.42 -12.46 -5.56
C GLU A 65 3.99 -12.91 -4.16
N ASN A 66 2.95 -12.27 -3.62
CA ASN A 66 2.43 -12.56 -2.28
C ASN A 66 3.51 -12.56 -1.19
N ALA A 67 4.36 -11.54 -1.20
CA ALA A 67 5.50 -11.35 -0.30
C ALA A 67 6.58 -12.44 -0.37
N VAL A 68 6.61 -13.25 -1.43
CA VAL A 68 7.68 -14.21 -1.72
C VAL A 68 8.50 -13.70 -2.89
N GLU A 69 9.84 -13.61 -2.74
CA GLU A 69 10.73 -13.26 -3.83
C GLU A 69 10.92 -14.46 -4.76
N LEU A 70 10.66 -14.26 -6.05
CA LEU A 70 10.71 -15.29 -7.08
C LEU A 70 11.71 -14.92 -8.18
N PRO A 71 12.28 -15.89 -8.90
CA PRO A 71 12.94 -15.63 -10.18
C PRO A 71 11.95 -14.97 -11.16
N PHE A 72 12.41 -13.99 -11.93
CA PHE A 72 11.57 -13.33 -12.93
C PHE A 72 11.89 -13.83 -14.36
N PRO A 73 10.90 -14.23 -15.16
CA PRO A 73 9.48 -14.41 -14.83
C PRO A 73 9.20 -15.82 -14.23
N ASP A 74 8.31 -15.87 -13.24
CA ASP A 74 7.87 -17.12 -12.60
C ASP A 74 6.49 -16.86 -11.96
N GLY A 75 5.90 -17.85 -11.26
CA GLY A 75 4.64 -17.72 -10.54
C GLY A 75 3.44 -17.49 -11.46
N SER A 76 2.66 -16.45 -11.22
CA SER A 76 1.48 -16.13 -12.03
C SER A 76 1.81 -15.81 -13.49
N TRP A 77 3.06 -15.41 -13.79
CA TRP A 77 3.52 -15.18 -15.15
C TRP A 77 3.41 -16.41 -16.05
N ASP A 78 3.57 -17.62 -15.49
CA ASP A 78 3.53 -18.86 -16.25
C ASP A 78 2.11 -19.36 -16.54
N VAL A 79 1.12 -18.81 -15.85
CA VAL A 79 -0.25 -19.39 -15.84
C VAL A 79 -1.37 -18.40 -16.14
N VAL A 80 -1.08 -17.09 -16.18
CA VAL A 80 -2.06 -16.07 -16.58
C VAL A 80 -2.51 -16.32 -18.02
N THR A 81 -3.81 -16.19 -18.29
CA THR A 81 -4.38 -16.41 -19.63
C THR A 81 -5.12 -15.20 -20.18
N SER A 82 -5.62 -14.35 -19.30
CA SER A 82 -6.29 -13.11 -19.70
C SER A 82 -6.36 -12.11 -18.56
N GLU A 83 -6.44 -10.83 -18.90
CA GLU A 83 -6.89 -9.77 -18.01
C GLU A 83 -8.40 -9.62 -18.20
N VAL A 84 -9.13 -9.43 -17.08
CA VAL A 84 -10.59 -9.36 -17.05
C VAL A 84 -11.00 -8.03 -16.42
N GLY A 85 -11.90 -7.30 -17.06
CA GLY A 85 -12.37 -6.01 -16.57
C GLY A 85 -11.38 -4.85 -16.83
N PRO A 86 -11.78 -3.63 -16.51
CA PRO A 86 -10.95 -2.45 -16.68
C PRO A 86 -9.85 -2.42 -15.61
N PRO A 87 -8.58 -2.14 -15.96
CA PRO A 87 -7.55 -1.88 -14.97
C PRO A 87 -7.67 -0.46 -14.41
N PHE A 88 -7.35 -0.29 -13.13
CA PHE A 88 -7.13 1.01 -12.52
C PHE A 88 -5.62 1.25 -12.37
N THR A 89 -5.07 2.23 -13.10
CA THR A 89 -3.64 2.56 -13.10
C THR A 89 -3.42 3.97 -12.57
N PHE A 90 -2.41 4.14 -11.71
CA PHE A 90 -1.98 5.42 -11.18
C PHE A 90 -0.46 5.45 -11.02
N THR A 91 0.12 6.66 -10.92
CA THR A 91 1.56 6.84 -11.08
C THR A 91 2.14 7.79 -10.05
N ASP A 92 3.38 7.53 -9.67
CA ASP A 92 4.22 8.39 -8.83
C ASP A 92 5.45 8.83 -9.64
N PRO A 93 5.37 9.92 -10.41
CA PRO A 93 6.50 10.37 -11.23
C PRO A 93 7.72 10.78 -10.40
N GLN A 94 7.52 11.23 -9.16
CA GLN A 94 8.62 11.62 -8.29
C GLN A 94 9.50 10.43 -7.92
N GLN A 95 8.90 9.25 -7.77
CA GLN A 95 9.63 8.03 -7.41
C GLN A 95 9.73 7.01 -8.55
N GLY A 96 9.16 7.29 -9.72
CA GLY A 96 9.10 6.32 -10.81
C GLY A 96 8.24 5.10 -10.45
N GLY A 97 7.19 5.31 -9.67
CA GLY A 97 6.29 4.26 -9.20
C GLY A 97 5.05 4.14 -10.08
N VAL A 98 4.53 2.92 -10.21
CA VAL A 98 3.25 2.63 -10.84
C VAL A 98 2.45 1.69 -9.93
N GLY A 99 1.18 2.00 -9.68
CA GLY A 99 0.21 1.13 -9.06
C GLY A 99 -0.86 0.70 -10.05
N ILE A 100 -1.25 -0.58 -10.00
CA ILE A 100 -2.30 -1.13 -10.86
C ILE A 100 -3.18 -2.05 -10.02
N TYR A 101 -4.49 -1.90 -10.15
CA TYR A 101 -5.47 -2.89 -9.71
C TYR A 101 -6.18 -3.44 -10.93
N THR A 102 -6.26 -4.76 -11.02
CA THR A 102 -6.89 -5.47 -12.13
C THR A 102 -7.41 -6.84 -11.69
N ALA A 103 -8.14 -7.50 -12.57
CA ALA A 103 -8.52 -8.88 -12.39
C ALA A 103 -8.00 -9.72 -13.56
N ILE A 104 -7.63 -10.95 -13.27
CA ILE A 104 -7.04 -11.88 -14.24
C ILE A 104 -7.66 -13.27 -14.14
N MET A 105 -7.47 -14.04 -15.20
CA MET A 105 -7.67 -15.50 -15.18
C MET A 105 -6.31 -16.18 -15.23
N MET A 106 -6.08 -17.13 -14.35
CA MET A 106 -4.98 -18.07 -14.39
C MET A 106 -5.55 -19.43 -14.81
N ARG A 107 -5.61 -19.65 -16.13
CA ARG A 107 -6.42 -20.71 -16.72
C ARG A 107 -7.89 -20.55 -16.31
N GLU A 108 -8.41 -21.44 -15.46
CA GLU A 108 -9.81 -21.36 -14.94
C GLU A 108 -9.93 -20.71 -13.56
N ILE A 109 -8.80 -20.27 -12.96
CA ILE A 109 -8.79 -19.69 -11.62
C ILE A 109 -8.86 -18.18 -11.73
N PRO A 110 -9.96 -17.55 -11.27
CA PRO A 110 -10.06 -16.09 -11.21
C PRO A 110 -9.21 -15.53 -10.06
N ALA A 111 -8.61 -14.36 -10.29
CA ALA A 111 -7.83 -13.65 -9.27
C ALA A 111 -7.96 -12.14 -9.42
N PHE A 112 -7.96 -11.43 -8.28
CA PHE A 112 -7.67 -10.00 -8.22
C PHE A 112 -6.17 -9.81 -8.07
N LEU A 113 -5.63 -8.79 -8.71
CA LEU A 113 -4.20 -8.56 -8.76
C LEU A 113 -3.88 -7.06 -8.57
N ALA A 114 -3.28 -6.75 -7.43
CA ALA A 114 -2.63 -5.47 -7.21
C ALA A 114 -1.16 -5.57 -7.59
N ILE A 115 -0.68 -4.59 -8.35
CA ILE A 115 0.70 -4.53 -8.84
C ILE A 115 1.34 -3.22 -8.44
N ARG A 116 2.58 -3.29 -7.92
CA ARG A 116 3.47 -2.15 -7.83
C ARG A 116 4.66 -2.37 -8.76
N LEU A 117 4.93 -1.40 -9.63
CA LEU A 117 6.15 -1.36 -10.43
C LEU A 117 7.06 -0.23 -9.97
N LYS A 118 8.35 -0.44 -10.08
CA LYS A 118 9.38 0.58 -10.01
C LYS A 118 10.02 0.72 -11.39
N VAL A 119 10.09 1.96 -11.86
CA VAL A 119 10.70 2.32 -13.15
C VAL A 119 11.89 3.23 -12.90
N GLU A 120 13.05 2.84 -13.36
CA GLU A 120 14.29 3.61 -13.31
C GLU A 120 14.89 3.70 -14.69
N HIS A 121 15.23 4.92 -15.12
CA HIS A 121 15.77 5.18 -16.46
C HIS A 121 14.89 4.59 -17.59
N GLY A 122 13.56 4.66 -17.42
CA GLY A 122 12.60 4.13 -18.39
C GLY A 122 12.54 2.59 -18.45
N LYS A 123 13.09 1.88 -17.46
CA LYS A 123 13.08 0.42 -17.37
C LYS A 123 12.41 -0.04 -16.07
N ILE A 124 11.64 -1.11 -16.14
CA ILE A 124 11.04 -1.77 -14.99
C ILE A 124 12.15 -2.51 -14.24
N THR A 125 12.44 -2.09 -13.00
CA THR A 125 13.47 -2.68 -12.13
C THR A 125 12.88 -3.51 -11.00
N GLU A 126 11.63 -3.19 -10.57
CA GLU A 126 10.94 -3.92 -9.51
C GLU A 126 9.50 -4.23 -9.91
N ILE A 127 9.06 -5.41 -9.55
CA ILE A 127 7.67 -5.88 -9.71
C ILE A 127 7.24 -6.50 -8.39
N GLU A 128 6.11 -6.04 -7.87
CA GLU A 128 5.48 -6.64 -6.72
C GLU A 128 4.03 -6.95 -7.06
N HIS A 129 3.67 -8.21 -6.98
CA HIS A 129 2.33 -8.72 -7.15
C HIS A 129 1.72 -9.07 -5.79
N LEU A 130 0.51 -8.65 -5.58
CA LEU A 130 -0.37 -9.22 -4.57
C LEU A 130 -1.55 -9.84 -5.31
N LEU A 131 -1.57 -11.16 -5.32
CA LEU A 131 -2.48 -11.98 -6.08
C LEU A 131 -3.47 -12.65 -5.13
N SER A 132 -4.74 -12.25 -5.19
CA SER A 132 -5.82 -12.79 -4.38
C SER A 132 -6.66 -13.76 -5.19
N THR A 133 -6.89 -14.94 -4.63
CA THR A 133 -7.79 -15.96 -5.18
C THR A 133 -8.84 -16.33 -4.14
N LYS A 134 -9.88 -17.01 -4.56
CA LYS A 134 -10.94 -17.52 -3.66
C LYS A 134 -10.41 -18.51 -2.61
N ARG A 135 -9.26 -19.14 -2.91
CA ARG A 135 -8.61 -20.10 -2.00
C ARG A 135 -7.73 -19.35 -1.01
N ALA A 136 -8.01 -19.51 0.29
CA ALA A 136 -7.13 -19.04 1.34
C ALA A 136 -5.81 -19.82 1.36
N VAL A 137 -4.69 -19.11 1.54
CA VAL A 137 -3.37 -19.72 1.74
C VAL A 137 -3.18 -20.01 3.23
N SER A 138 -3.64 -19.12 4.10
CA SER A 138 -3.62 -19.27 5.56
C SER A 138 -4.76 -18.44 6.16
N GLY A 139 -5.32 -18.91 7.27
CA GLY A 139 -6.45 -18.27 7.93
C GLY A 139 -7.78 -18.44 7.20
N PRO A 140 -8.82 -17.72 7.63
CA PRO A 140 -10.13 -17.77 6.98
C PRO A 140 -10.08 -17.15 5.58
N PRO A 141 -11.03 -17.50 4.69
CA PRO A 141 -11.15 -16.86 3.38
C PRO A 141 -11.31 -15.33 3.51
N THR A 142 -10.61 -14.61 2.66
CA THR A 142 -10.80 -13.16 2.49
C THR A 142 -12.08 -12.87 1.69
N PRO A 143 -12.66 -11.66 1.78
CA PRO A 143 -13.67 -11.24 0.82
C PRO A 143 -13.17 -11.46 -0.62
N PHE A 144 -14.05 -11.89 -1.50
CA PHE A 144 -13.70 -12.16 -2.90
C PHE A 144 -14.91 -11.94 -3.80
N GLY A 145 -14.85 -10.92 -4.63
CA GLY A 145 -15.89 -10.52 -5.57
C GLY A 145 -15.93 -11.35 -6.85
N ASP A 146 -16.68 -10.89 -7.81
CA ASP A 146 -16.74 -11.46 -9.16
C ASP A 146 -15.75 -10.70 -10.06
N VAL A 147 -14.71 -11.38 -10.53
CA VAL A 147 -13.68 -10.77 -11.39
C VAL A 147 -14.23 -10.23 -12.71
N THR A 148 -15.36 -10.76 -13.20
CA THR A 148 -16.01 -10.30 -14.44
C THR A 148 -16.81 -9.02 -14.24
N HIS A 149 -17.03 -8.61 -12.98
CA HIS A 149 -17.77 -7.42 -12.58
C HIS A 149 -16.89 -6.46 -11.76
N LEU A 150 -15.55 -6.49 -11.99
CA LEU A 150 -14.64 -5.54 -11.34
C LEU A 150 -15.03 -4.11 -11.69
N VAL A 151 -15.26 -3.31 -10.66
CA VAL A 151 -15.57 -1.88 -10.75
C VAL A 151 -14.64 -1.12 -9.82
N HIS A 152 -14.03 -0.07 -10.32
CA HIS A 152 -13.27 0.89 -9.53
C HIS A 152 -14.12 2.14 -9.24
N ASP A 153 -13.95 2.74 -8.07
CA ASP A 153 -14.65 3.99 -7.79
C ASP A 153 -14.13 5.11 -8.71
N PRO A 154 -15.03 5.83 -9.43
CA PRO A 154 -14.63 6.92 -10.33
C PRO A 154 -13.83 8.03 -9.65
N GLU A 155 -14.04 8.27 -8.32
CA GLU A 155 -13.28 9.25 -7.56
C GLU A 155 -11.78 8.90 -7.48
N MET A 156 -11.43 7.60 -7.51
CA MET A 156 -10.03 7.18 -7.53
C MET A 156 -9.27 7.73 -8.74
N SER A 157 -9.93 7.79 -9.90
CA SER A 157 -9.32 8.29 -11.14
C SER A 157 -9.39 9.82 -11.29
N ARG A 158 -10.22 10.50 -10.51
CA ARG A 158 -10.44 11.94 -10.62
C ARG A 158 -9.23 12.74 -10.13
N PRO A 159 -8.65 13.66 -10.96
CA PRO A 159 -7.62 14.58 -10.50
C PRO A 159 -8.15 15.53 -9.41
N LEU A 160 -7.26 15.97 -8.53
CA LEU A 160 -7.56 16.99 -7.52
C LEU A 160 -7.58 18.39 -8.13
N THR A 161 -8.52 19.23 -7.69
CA THR A 161 -8.50 20.66 -7.92
C THR A 161 -7.46 21.32 -7.00
N ASP A 162 -7.07 22.56 -7.26
CA ASP A 162 -5.98 23.21 -6.49
C ASP A 162 -6.30 23.38 -5.00
N ASP A 163 -7.57 23.60 -4.65
CA ASP A 163 -8.05 23.70 -3.27
C ASP A 163 -8.13 22.33 -2.55
N GLU A 164 -8.25 21.24 -3.30
CA GLU A 164 -8.29 19.88 -2.78
C GLU A 164 -6.90 19.30 -2.50
N LYS A 165 -5.87 19.81 -3.18
CA LYS A 165 -4.48 19.32 -3.07
C LYS A 165 -3.93 19.48 -1.66
N ARG A 166 -3.10 18.52 -1.28
CA ARG A 166 -2.30 18.56 -0.06
C ARG A 166 -0.87 18.14 -0.38
N PRO A 167 0.12 18.64 0.36
CA PRO A 167 1.50 18.19 0.21
C PRO A 167 1.63 16.68 0.40
N ARG A 168 2.55 16.04 -0.32
CA ARG A 168 2.83 14.60 -0.27
C ARG A 168 2.88 14.03 1.16
N ALA A 169 3.63 14.70 2.05
CA ALA A 169 3.75 14.26 3.44
C ALA A 169 2.41 14.27 4.19
N GLU A 170 1.52 15.22 3.87
CA GLU A 170 0.19 15.28 4.45
C GLU A 170 -0.74 14.21 3.89
N LEU A 171 -0.68 13.93 2.58
CA LEU A 171 -1.40 12.82 1.98
C LEU A 171 -1.05 11.49 2.67
N ILE A 172 0.26 11.23 2.84
CA ILE A 172 0.75 10.04 3.55
C ILE A 172 0.24 10.01 5.00
N ARG A 173 0.35 11.11 5.74
CA ARG A 173 -0.08 11.19 7.14
C ARG A 173 -1.58 10.92 7.30
N LEU A 174 -2.41 11.46 6.42
CA LEU A 174 -3.86 11.27 6.47
C LEU A 174 -4.24 9.82 6.15
N ALA A 175 -3.65 9.23 5.12
CA ALA A 175 -3.87 7.83 4.78
C ALA A 175 -3.31 6.88 5.87
N ASP A 176 -2.13 7.15 6.45
CA ASP A 176 -1.58 6.39 7.58
C ASP A 176 -2.48 6.45 8.82
N GLY A 177 -3.18 7.57 9.01
CA GLY A 177 -4.17 7.73 10.08
C GLY A 177 -5.31 6.71 10.03
N TYR A 178 -5.67 6.21 8.85
CA TYR A 178 -6.59 5.07 8.70
C TYR A 178 -6.05 3.83 9.41
N PHE A 179 -4.81 3.45 9.13
CA PHE A 179 -4.18 2.29 9.77
C PHE A 179 -3.94 2.49 11.27
N SER A 180 -3.64 3.72 11.68
CA SER A 180 -3.54 4.06 13.12
C SER A 180 -4.88 3.89 13.83
N THR A 181 -5.99 4.23 13.15
CA THR A 181 -7.35 3.99 13.61
C THR A 181 -7.64 2.49 13.69
N LEU A 182 -7.28 1.74 12.64
CA LEU A 182 -7.46 0.29 12.57
C LEU A 182 -6.66 -0.46 13.65
N ALA A 183 -5.42 -0.04 13.89
CA ALA A 183 -4.52 -0.69 14.85
C ALA A 183 -4.98 -0.53 16.31
N ARG A 184 -5.54 0.63 16.67
CA ARG A 184 -6.06 0.87 18.01
C ARG A 184 -7.47 0.34 18.20
N ASN A 185 -8.33 0.63 17.24
CA ASN A 185 -9.73 0.24 17.17
C ASN A 185 -10.50 0.38 18.50
N ASP A 186 -10.26 1.49 19.19
CA ASP A 186 -10.85 1.84 20.50
C ASP A 186 -12.01 2.85 20.39
N GLY A 187 -12.43 3.16 19.16
CA GLY A 187 -13.44 4.17 18.85
C GLY A 187 -12.85 5.53 18.46
N THR A 188 -11.56 5.76 18.69
CA THR A 188 -10.86 6.99 18.32
C THR A 188 -10.47 6.97 16.84
N LEU A 189 -10.80 8.03 16.10
CA LEU A 189 -10.38 8.21 14.72
C LEU A 189 -9.08 9.02 14.66
N HIS A 190 -8.05 8.48 14.00
CA HIS A 190 -6.75 9.12 13.84
C HIS A 190 -6.59 9.83 12.49
N THR A 191 -7.64 9.89 11.70
CA THR A 191 -7.76 10.67 10.46
C THR A 191 -9.21 11.15 10.29
N THR A 192 -9.41 12.09 9.37
CA THR A 192 -10.75 12.53 8.98
C THR A 192 -11.22 11.68 7.80
N PHE A 193 -12.41 11.12 7.92
CA PHE A 193 -13.05 10.35 6.84
C PHE A 193 -14.09 11.22 6.13
N SER A 194 -14.06 11.18 4.81
CA SER A 194 -15.14 11.73 3.98
C SER A 194 -16.44 10.97 4.27
N ALA A 195 -17.57 11.66 4.19
CA ALA A 195 -18.89 11.04 4.28
C ALA A 195 -19.15 10.01 3.16
N LYS A 196 -18.39 10.10 2.06
CA LYS A 196 -18.45 9.16 0.92
C LYS A 196 -17.39 8.06 0.99
N CYS A 197 -16.67 7.94 2.12
CA CYS A 197 -15.68 6.88 2.27
C CYS A 197 -16.36 5.52 2.28
N HIS A 198 -15.91 4.65 1.39
CA HIS A 198 -16.25 3.22 1.33
C HIS A 198 -15.00 2.43 0.93
N ARG A 199 -15.07 1.11 0.98
CA ARG A 199 -13.93 0.25 0.62
C ARG A 199 -14.36 -0.77 -0.43
N ILE A 200 -13.47 -0.97 -1.41
CA ILE A 200 -13.52 -2.09 -2.35
C ILE A 200 -12.33 -2.99 -2.01
N GLU A 201 -12.60 -4.21 -1.57
CA GLU A 201 -11.61 -5.17 -1.10
C GLU A 201 -11.75 -6.45 -1.90
N ASN A 202 -10.70 -6.84 -2.69
CA ASN A 202 -10.77 -7.96 -3.63
C ASN A 202 -12.06 -7.92 -4.48
N GLY A 203 -12.37 -6.76 -5.05
CA GLY A 203 -13.56 -6.54 -5.88
C GLY A 203 -14.91 -6.53 -5.15
N MET A 204 -14.93 -6.58 -3.82
CA MET A 204 -16.15 -6.48 -3.01
C MET A 204 -16.25 -5.15 -2.29
N GLU A 205 -17.42 -4.52 -2.33
CA GLU A 205 -17.71 -3.36 -1.49
C GLU A 205 -18.00 -3.80 -0.05
N THR A 206 -17.12 -3.42 0.91
CA THR A 206 -17.14 -3.92 2.30
C THR A 206 -17.50 -2.88 3.36
N ALA A 207 -17.60 -1.60 3.02
CA ALA A 207 -17.94 -0.50 3.93
C ALA A 207 -18.91 0.48 3.27
N LYS A 208 -20.04 -0.03 2.77
CA LYS A 208 -21.08 0.74 2.04
C LYS A 208 -21.61 1.94 2.82
N ASP A 209 -21.78 1.78 4.14
CA ASP A 209 -22.36 2.79 5.02
C ASP A 209 -21.32 3.77 5.61
N GLY A 210 -20.13 3.79 5.02
CA GLY A 210 -19.04 4.68 5.42
C GLY A 210 -17.96 4.01 6.28
N CYS A 211 -16.73 4.51 6.17
CA CYS A 211 -15.57 3.93 6.85
C CYS A 211 -15.55 4.21 8.36
N ALA A 212 -16.01 5.37 8.81
CA ALA A 212 -15.86 5.82 10.19
C ALA A 212 -16.71 5.03 11.21
N GLY A 213 -17.91 4.59 10.82
CA GLY A 213 -18.84 3.90 11.71
C GLY A 213 -18.26 2.65 12.37
N PRO A 214 -17.77 1.69 11.59
CA PRO A 214 -17.13 0.47 12.10
C PRO A 214 -15.95 0.75 13.06
N PHE A 215 -15.13 1.76 12.76
CA PHE A 215 -14.01 2.17 13.61
C PHE A 215 -14.47 2.78 14.93
N ARG A 216 -15.50 3.63 14.93
CA ARG A 216 -16.08 4.21 16.15
C ARG A 216 -16.67 3.14 17.06
N LEU A 217 -17.21 2.08 16.48
CA LEU A 217 -17.72 0.93 17.23
C LEU A 217 -16.62 0.01 17.75
N GLY A 218 -15.38 0.10 17.23
CA GLY A 218 -14.30 -0.78 17.62
C GLY A 218 -14.48 -2.21 17.10
N ILE A 219 -15.06 -2.39 15.91
CA ILE A 219 -15.39 -3.72 15.34
C ILE A 219 -14.14 -4.56 15.11
N TYR A 220 -12.99 -3.94 14.82
CA TYR A 220 -11.75 -4.61 14.41
C TYR A 220 -10.76 -4.81 15.57
N ARG A 221 -11.22 -4.84 16.84
CA ARG A 221 -10.35 -5.04 18.02
C ARG A 221 -9.57 -6.34 18.01
N PHE A 222 -9.99 -7.31 17.22
CA PHE A 222 -9.30 -8.58 17.05
C PHE A 222 -8.01 -8.48 16.23
N ASN A 223 -7.72 -7.33 15.61
CA ASN A 223 -6.44 -7.09 14.95
C ASN A 223 -5.36 -6.87 16.03
N GLU A 224 -4.33 -7.70 16.02
CA GLU A 224 -3.22 -7.61 16.97
C GLU A 224 -2.27 -6.45 16.64
N ARG A 225 -1.97 -6.30 15.34
CA ARG A 225 -0.99 -5.35 14.84
C ARG A 225 -1.25 -5.00 13.39
N VAL A 226 -0.96 -3.75 13.03
CA VAL A 226 -0.98 -3.28 11.64
C VAL A 226 0.41 -2.73 11.30
N ARG A 227 1.16 -3.48 10.51
CA ARG A 227 2.47 -3.09 9.97
C ARG A 227 2.27 -2.58 8.55
N ARG A 228 2.75 -1.38 8.23
CA ARG A 228 2.51 -0.75 6.92
C ARG A 228 3.61 0.23 6.57
N GLU A 229 3.78 0.45 5.28
CA GLU A 229 4.65 1.47 4.72
C GLU A 229 4.04 2.06 3.45
N PRO A 230 4.15 3.39 3.22
CA PRO A 230 3.73 4.00 1.97
C PRO A 230 4.72 3.61 0.86
N VAL A 231 4.20 3.13 -0.26
CA VAL A 231 5.01 2.64 -1.37
C VAL A 231 4.85 3.43 -2.66
N LEU A 232 3.78 4.26 -2.77
CA LEU A 232 3.50 5.09 -3.93
C LEU A 232 2.56 6.23 -3.56
N VAL A 233 2.79 7.42 -4.15
CA VAL A 233 1.91 8.59 -3.99
C VAL A 233 1.67 9.26 -5.33
N ASP A 234 0.44 9.27 -5.79
CA ASP A 234 -0.01 10.07 -6.92
C ASP A 234 -0.56 11.40 -6.40
N GLU A 235 0.28 12.43 -6.39
CA GLU A 235 -0.09 13.75 -5.86
C GLU A 235 -1.15 14.45 -6.72
N ALA A 236 -1.20 14.14 -8.03
CA ALA A 236 -2.18 14.74 -8.94
C ALA A 236 -3.60 14.27 -8.65
N ARG A 237 -3.75 13.02 -8.22
CA ARG A 237 -5.03 12.40 -7.86
C ARG A 237 -5.24 12.27 -6.35
N GLY A 238 -4.23 12.58 -5.53
CA GLY A 238 -4.29 12.43 -4.07
C GLY A 238 -4.38 10.96 -3.65
N LEU A 239 -3.67 10.07 -4.33
CA LEU A 239 -3.67 8.65 -4.03
C LEU A 239 -2.41 8.27 -3.25
N VAL A 240 -2.59 7.45 -2.22
CA VAL A 240 -1.49 6.88 -1.44
C VAL A 240 -1.66 5.38 -1.33
N MET A 241 -0.72 4.63 -1.91
CA MET A 241 -0.67 3.17 -1.81
C MET A 241 0.25 2.75 -0.67
N PHE A 242 -0.25 1.85 0.14
CA PHE A 242 0.52 1.18 1.20
C PHE A 242 0.67 -0.30 0.89
N ARG A 243 1.84 -0.83 1.26
CA ARG A 243 2.07 -2.24 1.50
C ARG A 243 1.92 -2.49 2.99
N GLY A 244 1.29 -3.59 3.38
CA GLY A 244 1.24 -3.89 4.79
C GLY A 244 0.73 -5.28 5.14
N PHE A 245 0.65 -5.47 6.45
CA PHE A 245 0.28 -6.72 7.09
C PHE A 245 -0.62 -6.43 8.29
N ILE A 246 -1.76 -7.11 8.38
CA ILE A 246 -2.63 -7.09 9.54
C ILE A 246 -2.48 -8.45 10.23
N ASP A 247 -1.86 -8.44 11.40
CA ASP A 247 -1.63 -9.66 12.16
C ASP A 247 -2.83 -9.96 13.07
N HIS A 248 -3.33 -11.19 12.97
CA HIS A 248 -4.41 -11.73 13.80
C HIS A 248 -3.84 -12.88 14.63
N LYS A 249 -3.73 -12.69 15.92
CA LYS A 249 -3.18 -13.70 16.84
C LYS A 249 -4.15 -14.84 17.14
N GLY A 250 -5.45 -14.59 16.91
CA GLY A 250 -6.49 -15.58 17.17
C GLY A 250 -6.80 -15.80 18.67
N THR A 251 -6.28 -14.97 19.56
CA THR A 251 -6.49 -15.12 21.03
C THR A 251 -7.69 -14.37 21.57
N MET A 252 -8.17 -13.35 20.85
CA MET A 252 -9.37 -12.61 21.24
C MET A 252 -10.59 -13.35 20.68
N ILE A 253 -11.37 -13.98 21.55
CA ILE A 253 -12.58 -14.73 21.14
C ILE A 253 -13.83 -13.86 21.34
N ASP A 254 -14.00 -13.28 22.51
CA ASP A 254 -15.12 -12.41 22.85
C ASP A 254 -14.59 -11.01 23.18
N TYR A 255 -15.28 -9.99 22.68
CA TYR A 255 -14.95 -8.59 22.96
C TYR A 255 -16.20 -7.71 22.97
N GLN A 256 -16.08 -6.54 23.59
CA GLN A 256 -17.17 -5.57 23.69
C GLN A 256 -16.88 -4.38 22.76
N LEU A 257 -17.90 -3.98 22.01
CA LEU A 257 -17.87 -2.74 21.22
C LEU A 257 -17.95 -1.52 22.14
N THR A 258 -17.68 -0.33 21.59
CA THR A 258 -17.74 0.94 22.33
C THR A 258 -19.14 1.29 22.84
N ASP A 259 -20.19 0.77 22.20
CA ASP A 259 -21.59 0.92 22.60
C ASP A 259 -22.07 -0.12 23.62
N GLY A 260 -21.18 -1.00 24.10
CA GLY A 260 -21.49 -2.06 25.05
C GLY A 260 -21.92 -3.38 24.42
N THR A 261 -22.13 -3.45 23.11
CA THR A 261 -22.54 -4.68 22.41
C THR A 261 -21.44 -5.74 22.48
N GLN A 262 -21.81 -6.98 22.84
CA GLN A 262 -20.88 -8.11 22.82
C GLN A 262 -20.72 -8.67 21.41
N ARG A 263 -19.49 -9.01 21.05
CA ARG A 263 -19.13 -9.60 19.77
C ARG A 263 -18.20 -10.78 19.95
N LYS A 264 -18.24 -11.69 18.96
CA LYS A 264 -17.24 -12.74 18.81
C LYS A 264 -16.30 -12.37 17.69
N SER A 265 -15.01 -12.64 17.90
CA SER A 265 -14.01 -12.55 16.83
C SER A 265 -14.34 -13.54 15.72
N PRO A 266 -14.24 -13.15 14.44
CA PRO A 266 -14.34 -14.09 13.32
C PRO A 266 -13.08 -14.96 13.21
N PHE A 267 -12.02 -14.65 13.97
CA PHE A 267 -10.69 -15.26 13.86
C PHE A 267 -10.31 -15.99 15.14
N ALA A 268 -10.16 -17.31 15.04
CA ALA A 268 -9.78 -18.19 16.15
C ALA A 268 -8.39 -18.82 15.96
N GLU A 269 -7.71 -18.52 14.84
CA GLU A 269 -6.39 -19.06 14.51
C GLU A 269 -5.40 -17.94 14.11
N PRO A 270 -4.10 -18.11 14.41
CA PRO A 270 -3.09 -17.15 14.02
C PRO A 270 -2.91 -17.10 12.51
N HIS A 271 -3.05 -15.91 11.92
CA HIS A 271 -2.78 -15.64 10.51
C HIS A 271 -2.45 -14.17 10.30
N THR A 272 -2.04 -13.80 9.11
CA THR A 272 -1.77 -12.43 8.70
C THR A 272 -2.51 -12.14 7.40
N TRP A 273 -3.09 -10.96 7.27
CA TRP A 273 -3.49 -10.46 5.96
C TRP A 273 -2.38 -9.58 5.40
N SER A 274 -1.83 -9.99 4.25
CA SER A 274 -0.93 -9.16 3.44
C SER A 274 -1.75 -8.36 2.46
N PHE A 275 -1.43 -7.07 2.27
CA PHE A 275 -2.21 -6.19 1.42
C PHE A 275 -1.36 -5.20 0.62
N LEU A 276 -1.91 -4.78 -0.53
CA LEU A 276 -1.67 -3.51 -1.17
C LEU A 276 -2.98 -2.73 -1.13
N GLU A 277 -2.98 -1.55 -0.49
CA GLU A 277 -4.19 -0.77 -0.23
C GLU A 277 -3.95 0.70 -0.59
N THR A 278 -4.85 1.27 -1.39
CA THR A 278 -4.75 2.64 -1.92
C THR A 278 -5.91 3.48 -1.42
N PHE A 279 -5.56 4.64 -0.89
CA PHE A 279 -6.47 5.63 -0.32
C PHE A 279 -6.58 6.84 -1.24
N LYS A 280 -7.80 7.27 -1.51
CA LYS A 280 -8.07 8.60 -2.02
C LYS A 280 -8.06 9.59 -0.86
N VAL A 281 -7.20 10.60 -0.94
CA VAL A 281 -7.17 11.73 0.00
C VAL A 281 -7.50 12.99 -0.77
N ARG A 282 -8.56 13.69 -0.35
CA ARG A 282 -9.04 14.91 -0.98
C ARG A 282 -9.42 15.94 0.07
N ALA A 283 -8.99 17.18 -0.09
CA ALA A 283 -9.32 18.28 0.82
C ALA A 283 -9.02 18.01 2.31
N GLY A 284 -8.07 17.11 2.60
CA GLY A 284 -7.72 16.73 3.97
C GLY A 284 -8.56 15.58 4.56
N GLU A 285 -9.36 14.89 3.75
CA GLU A 285 -10.18 13.76 4.16
C GLU A 285 -9.82 12.49 3.39
N VAL A 286 -9.88 11.34 4.07
CA VAL A 286 -9.77 10.02 3.46
C VAL A 286 -11.12 9.65 2.85
N GLY A 287 -11.12 9.44 1.53
CA GLY A 287 -12.28 9.06 0.73
C GLY A 287 -12.34 7.56 0.43
N PRO A 288 -12.68 7.16 -0.81
CA PRO A 288 -12.70 5.76 -1.22
C PRO A 288 -11.36 5.07 -1.01
N VAL A 289 -11.44 3.78 -0.71
CA VAL A 289 -10.28 2.90 -0.51
C VAL A 289 -10.42 1.70 -1.42
N GLU A 290 -9.34 1.32 -2.09
CA GLU A 290 -9.26 0.11 -2.88
C GLU A 290 -8.09 -0.75 -2.41
N ALA A 291 -8.35 -2.04 -2.18
CA ALA A 291 -7.38 -2.97 -1.64
C ALA A 291 -7.52 -4.35 -2.27
N ASP A 292 -6.37 -4.96 -2.52
CA ASP A 292 -6.29 -6.41 -2.62
C ASP A 292 -5.53 -6.95 -1.41
N PHE A 293 -6.00 -8.06 -0.85
CA PHE A 293 -5.35 -8.71 0.27
C PHE A 293 -5.57 -10.22 0.28
N ILE A 294 -4.63 -10.92 0.90
CA ILE A 294 -4.65 -12.37 1.03
C ILE A 294 -4.35 -12.79 2.46
N GLY A 295 -4.84 -13.96 2.85
CA GLY A 295 -4.39 -14.67 4.03
C GLY A 295 -3.00 -15.24 3.82
N SER A 296 -2.07 -14.99 4.74
CA SER A 296 -0.69 -15.50 4.77
C SER A 296 -0.35 -16.04 6.15
N PRO A 297 0.73 -16.83 6.31
CA PRO A 297 1.15 -17.34 7.61
C PRO A 297 1.33 -16.20 8.62
N TYR A 298 1.01 -16.48 9.88
CA TYR A 298 1.12 -15.49 10.96
C TYR A 298 2.51 -14.85 11.01
N TYR A 299 2.51 -13.52 11.09
CA TYR A 299 3.71 -12.70 11.12
C TYR A 299 4.56 -12.72 9.85
N SER A 300 3.97 -13.05 8.69
CA SER A 300 4.62 -12.90 7.37
C SER A 300 5.23 -11.51 7.20
N THR A 301 6.34 -11.43 6.46
CA THR A 301 7.07 -10.19 6.19
C THR A 301 7.27 -10.01 4.69
N SER A 302 7.46 -8.76 4.27
CA SER A 302 7.81 -8.47 2.89
C SER A 302 9.33 -8.45 2.69
N PRO A 303 9.86 -9.03 1.62
CA PRO A 303 11.29 -8.89 1.28
C PRO A 303 11.67 -7.45 0.88
N TRP A 304 10.70 -6.58 0.64
CA TRP A 304 10.92 -5.16 0.37
C TRP A 304 11.17 -4.34 1.63
N THR A 305 10.65 -4.77 2.77
CA THR A 305 10.84 -4.09 4.05
C THR A 305 12.23 -4.43 4.59
N LYS A 306 13.01 -3.43 4.99
CA LYS A 306 14.25 -3.70 5.70
C LYS A 306 13.91 -4.41 7.01
N PRO A 307 14.66 -5.46 7.41
CA PRO A 307 14.50 -6.02 8.75
C PRO A 307 14.65 -4.90 9.78
N HIS A 308 13.65 -4.75 10.63
CA HIS A 308 13.80 -3.92 11.81
C HIS A 308 14.86 -4.61 12.69
N GLY A 309 16.08 -4.07 12.69
CA GLY A 309 17.15 -4.51 13.57
C GLY A 309 16.85 -4.21 15.04
#